data_56a695a9fbfe306068feff0617c12e61
#
_entry.id   56a695a9fbfe306068feff0617c12e61
#
_cell.length_a   1.000
_cell.length_b   1.000
_cell.length_c   1.000
_cell.angle_alpha   90.00
_cell.angle_beta   90.00
_cell.angle_gamma   90.00
#
_symmetry.space_group_name_H-M   'P 1'
#
loop_
_entity.id
_entity.type
_entity.pdbx_description
1 polymer ?
#
loop_
_entity_poly.entity_id
_entity_poly.type
_entity_poly.pdbx_seq_one_letter_code
_entity_poly.pdbx_strand_id
1 'polypeptide(L)'
;MIKAQNLVAGDWQNNPEALTFQTVNPNTNQKLPTLFQQASIDQIHNAVTKASYVFEYYASTSLKNRAHFLKTIEKELNRLSHYILQIYQDESALPMARAEGEFQRTILQIQRYVKLLNDGSFIQPVISTEGPDLRKTLQPIGPIAVFGASNFPLAFSTAGGDAISVFASGCPLIIKAHPYHAGTSSLVAEAIHNAINYCGLPKEIFSHLGGTSNTIGIELVSHPFLKGVGFTGSFKGGKALYDIAQKRSEPIPVFAEMGSVNPVFITENRLAADKSIAKTLADSIALGTGQFCTNPGMIIFCDSQGGSNILSEVSMHLSKMSLSPMVHNNIEKSYLHQLEELKKNKAIKLFKTPGNYSALGIVTSDDIFENIKLTEEVFGPFSLFVKCESIKQMQDLIKIIPGQLTATILSNQNEYLEIEPLVTKLKNKVGRLLFGGVPTGVAVTQAMQHGGPYPSTTDARYTSVGTDAIYRWLRPISFQDCPKNLLPLELQDDNPLGILRSIDGHLTKKSL
;
A
#
# COMPACT_ATOMS: atom_id res chain seq x y z
N MET A 1 0.18 23.58 -15.20
CA MET A 1 -1.30 23.55 -15.35
C MET A 1 -1.74 22.09 -15.34
N ILE A 2 -2.81 21.74 -14.59
CA ILE A 2 -3.31 20.36 -14.49
C ILE A 2 -3.73 19.85 -15.87
N LYS A 3 -3.25 18.68 -16.27
CA LYS A 3 -3.65 18.01 -17.51
C LYS A 3 -4.93 17.21 -17.26
N ALA A 4 -5.98 17.51 -18.01
CA ALA A 4 -7.27 16.82 -17.88
C ALA A 4 -7.36 15.53 -18.74
N GLN A 5 -6.43 15.37 -19.66
CA GLN A 5 -6.32 14.25 -20.61
C GLN A 5 -5.66 13.03 -19.98
N ASN A 6 -5.79 11.89 -20.64
CA ASN A 6 -5.02 10.70 -20.34
C ASN A 6 -3.62 10.79 -20.95
N LEU A 7 -2.60 10.34 -20.22
CA LEU A 7 -1.26 10.12 -20.77
C LEU A 7 -1.19 8.66 -21.24
N VAL A 8 -1.14 8.47 -22.56
CA VAL A 8 -1.15 7.15 -23.18
C VAL A 8 0.15 6.92 -23.92
N ALA A 9 0.95 5.96 -23.48
CA ALA A 9 2.27 5.67 -24.06
C ALA A 9 3.14 6.92 -24.19
N GLY A 10 3.10 7.79 -23.17
CA GLY A 10 3.86 9.03 -23.12
C GLY A 10 3.28 10.24 -23.87
N ASP A 11 2.12 10.12 -24.49
CA ASP A 11 1.45 11.24 -25.16
C ASP A 11 0.16 11.64 -24.43
N TRP A 12 0.00 12.94 -24.13
CA TRP A 12 -1.25 13.48 -23.62
C TRP A 12 -2.29 13.50 -24.73
N GLN A 13 -3.29 12.63 -24.61
CA GLN A 13 -4.31 12.41 -25.64
C GLN A 13 -5.63 13.03 -25.22
N ASN A 14 -6.17 13.90 -26.07
CA ASN A 14 -7.51 14.41 -25.94
C ASN A 14 -8.50 13.47 -26.62
N ASN A 15 -9.58 13.11 -25.91
CA ASN A 15 -10.71 12.39 -26.48
C ASN A 15 -11.99 13.21 -26.24
N PRO A 16 -12.45 14.00 -27.24
CA PRO A 16 -13.61 14.87 -27.09
C PRO A 16 -14.93 14.12 -26.77
N GLU A 17 -15.01 12.83 -27.13
CA GLU A 17 -16.19 11.97 -26.88
C GLU A 17 -16.12 11.25 -25.53
N ALA A 18 -15.02 11.40 -24.78
CA ALA A 18 -14.87 10.75 -23.49
C ALA A 18 -15.87 11.28 -22.45
N LEU A 19 -16.43 10.37 -21.67
CA LEU A 19 -17.09 10.76 -20.43
C LEU A 19 -16.12 11.54 -19.57
N THR A 20 -16.62 12.62 -18.94
CA THR A 20 -15.82 13.45 -18.06
C THR A 20 -16.27 13.34 -16.61
N PHE A 21 -15.34 13.63 -15.70
CA PHE A 21 -15.61 13.70 -14.27
C PHE A 21 -14.83 14.83 -13.63
N GLN A 22 -15.24 15.23 -12.46
CA GLN A 22 -14.58 16.26 -11.66
C GLN A 22 -14.26 15.70 -10.28
N THR A 23 -13.16 16.16 -9.71
CA THR A 23 -12.88 15.97 -8.29
C THR A 23 -13.73 16.92 -7.46
N VAL A 24 -13.87 16.63 -6.19
CA VAL A 24 -14.71 17.39 -5.25
C VAL A 24 -13.86 17.83 -4.08
N ASN A 25 -14.01 19.09 -3.65
CA ASN A 25 -13.41 19.54 -2.40
C ASN A 25 -14.28 19.06 -1.21
N PRO A 26 -13.73 18.17 -0.33
CA PRO A 26 -14.56 17.61 0.74
C PRO A 26 -14.97 18.61 1.81
N ASN A 27 -14.26 19.73 1.98
CA ASN A 27 -14.64 20.78 2.94
C ASN A 27 -15.89 21.55 2.50
N THR A 28 -16.04 21.78 1.19
CA THR A 28 -17.13 22.60 0.64
C THR A 28 -18.18 21.77 -0.09
N ASN A 29 -17.87 20.50 -0.36
CA ASN A 29 -18.65 19.60 -1.21
C ASN A 29 -18.88 20.13 -2.63
N GLN A 30 -18.05 21.06 -3.10
CA GLN A 30 -18.11 21.63 -4.43
C GLN A 30 -17.18 20.92 -5.39
N LYS A 31 -17.60 20.80 -6.64
CA LYS A 31 -16.77 20.27 -7.72
C LYS A 31 -15.64 21.26 -8.05
N LEU A 32 -14.44 20.75 -8.20
CA LEU A 32 -13.30 21.52 -8.69
C LEU A 32 -13.40 21.73 -10.20
N PRO A 33 -12.80 22.80 -10.76
CA PRO A 33 -13.13 23.26 -12.12
C PRO A 33 -12.62 22.32 -13.23
N THR A 34 -11.62 21.47 -12.98
CA THR A 34 -11.01 20.64 -14.03
C THR A 34 -11.93 19.47 -14.41
N LEU A 35 -12.22 19.34 -15.71
CA LEU A 35 -13.01 18.26 -16.31
C LEU A 35 -12.05 17.18 -16.82
N PHE A 36 -11.79 16.16 -16.01
CA PHE A 36 -10.94 15.03 -16.38
C PHE A 36 -11.66 14.08 -17.32
N GLN A 37 -10.93 13.53 -18.29
CA GLN A 37 -11.44 12.57 -19.26
C GLN A 37 -11.29 11.14 -18.75
N GLN A 38 -12.34 10.33 -18.93
CA GLN A 38 -12.27 8.88 -18.72
C GLN A 38 -11.50 8.23 -19.85
N ALA A 39 -10.60 7.30 -19.52
CA ALA A 39 -9.88 6.53 -20.53
C ALA A 39 -10.83 5.65 -21.34
N SER A 40 -10.65 5.63 -22.66
CA SER A 40 -11.35 4.71 -23.56
C SER A 40 -10.68 3.33 -23.59
N ILE A 41 -11.40 2.32 -24.07
CA ILE A 41 -10.85 0.97 -24.28
C ILE A 41 -9.63 1.01 -25.21
N ASP A 42 -9.69 1.78 -26.30
CA ASP A 42 -8.56 1.95 -27.23
C ASP A 42 -7.34 2.58 -26.57
N GLN A 43 -7.53 3.57 -25.69
CA GLN A 43 -6.45 4.16 -24.91
C GLN A 43 -5.81 3.15 -23.95
N ILE A 44 -6.62 2.32 -23.28
CA ILE A 44 -6.14 1.24 -22.42
C ILE A 44 -5.34 0.21 -23.24
N HIS A 45 -5.91 -0.25 -24.34
CA HIS A 45 -5.25 -1.20 -25.23
C HIS A 45 -3.91 -0.66 -25.77
N ASN A 46 -3.90 0.58 -26.25
CA ASN A 46 -2.68 1.23 -26.74
C ASN A 46 -1.62 1.39 -25.63
N ALA A 47 -2.01 1.80 -24.42
CA ALA A 47 -1.11 1.95 -23.28
C ALA A 47 -0.37 0.64 -22.96
N VAL A 48 -1.11 -0.48 -22.85
CA VAL A 48 -0.51 -1.78 -22.48
C VAL A 48 0.29 -2.37 -23.63
N THR A 49 -0.21 -2.27 -24.87
CA THR A 49 0.47 -2.78 -26.07
C THR A 49 1.81 -2.07 -26.29
N LYS A 50 1.85 -0.74 -26.20
CA LYS A 50 3.08 0.02 -26.35
C LYS A 50 4.07 -0.23 -25.20
N ALA A 51 3.56 -0.35 -23.97
CA ALA A 51 4.39 -0.76 -22.83
C ALA A 51 5.03 -2.14 -23.04
N SER A 52 4.31 -3.08 -23.64
CA SER A 52 4.84 -4.41 -23.98
C SER A 52 5.94 -4.35 -25.03
N TYR A 53 5.81 -3.52 -26.07
CA TYR A 53 6.84 -3.37 -27.11
C TYR A 53 8.12 -2.73 -26.59
N VAL A 54 8.03 -1.81 -25.64
CA VAL A 54 9.21 -1.12 -25.11
C VAL A 54 9.87 -1.87 -23.94
N PHE A 55 9.22 -2.93 -23.45
CA PHE A 55 9.66 -3.64 -22.25
C PHE A 55 11.10 -4.13 -22.33
N GLU A 56 11.48 -4.84 -23.40
CA GLU A 56 12.85 -5.39 -23.54
C GLU A 56 13.93 -4.31 -23.49
N TYR A 57 13.67 -3.18 -24.15
CA TYR A 57 14.57 -2.04 -24.09
C TYR A 57 14.68 -1.48 -22.67
N TYR A 58 13.55 -1.24 -21.98
CA TYR A 58 13.59 -0.69 -20.63
C TYR A 58 14.20 -1.67 -19.61
N ALA A 59 13.88 -2.94 -19.72
CA ALA A 59 14.46 -4.00 -18.90
C ALA A 59 16.00 -4.10 -19.03
N SER A 60 16.55 -3.82 -20.22
CA SER A 60 17.99 -3.83 -20.49
C SER A 60 18.71 -2.55 -20.04
N THR A 61 17.99 -1.52 -19.57
CA THR A 61 18.63 -0.31 -19.08
C THR A 61 19.48 -0.59 -17.83
N SER A 62 20.65 0.05 -17.74
CA SER A 62 21.54 -0.15 -16.59
C SER A 62 20.88 0.31 -15.27
N LEU A 63 21.31 -0.30 -14.16
CA LEU A 63 20.89 0.10 -12.82
C LEU A 63 21.19 1.59 -12.56
N LYS A 64 22.32 2.10 -13.05
CA LYS A 64 22.70 3.52 -12.96
C LYS A 64 21.75 4.43 -13.72
N ASN A 65 21.31 4.04 -14.92
CA ASN A 65 20.34 4.84 -15.69
C ASN A 65 18.98 4.85 -15.00
N ARG A 66 18.51 3.74 -14.46
CA ARG A 66 17.27 3.69 -13.67
C ARG A 66 17.38 4.51 -12.38
N ALA A 67 18.53 4.47 -11.68
CA ALA A 67 18.79 5.32 -10.52
C ALA A 67 18.75 6.82 -10.89
N HIS A 68 19.37 7.20 -12.02
CA HIS A 68 19.33 8.57 -12.55
C HIS A 68 17.91 9.01 -12.89
N PHE A 69 17.12 8.15 -13.51
CA PHE A 69 15.71 8.40 -13.82
C PHE A 69 14.89 8.66 -12.55
N LEU A 70 15.00 7.80 -11.54
CA LEU A 70 14.30 7.98 -10.27
C LEU A 70 14.72 9.28 -9.56
N LYS A 71 16.00 9.63 -9.57
CA LYS A 71 16.50 10.92 -9.04
C LYS A 71 15.95 12.10 -9.82
N THR A 72 15.72 11.94 -11.12
CA THR A 72 15.11 12.99 -11.95
C THR A 72 13.62 13.14 -11.64
N ILE A 73 12.89 12.04 -11.37
CA ILE A 73 11.51 12.09 -10.86
C ILE A 73 11.46 12.88 -9.55
N GLU A 74 12.35 12.60 -8.59
CA GLU A 74 12.46 13.36 -7.33
C GLU A 74 12.63 14.87 -7.60
N LYS A 75 13.53 15.25 -8.52
CA LYS A 75 13.76 16.64 -8.88
C LYS A 75 12.51 17.30 -9.46
N GLU A 76 11.80 16.64 -10.38
CA GLU A 76 10.58 17.15 -11.00
C GLU A 76 9.41 17.26 -10.01
N LEU A 77 9.25 16.29 -9.09
CA LEU A 77 8.28 16.38 -8.02
C LEU A 77 8.56 17.59 -7.11
N ASN A 78 9.82 17.80 -6.70
CA ASN A 78 10.19 18.98 -5.90
C ASN A 78 9.92 20.29 -6.65
N ARG A 79 10.16 20.35 -7.97
CA ARG A 79 9.86 21.53 -8.80
C ARG A 79 8.36 21.85 -8.83
N LEU A 80 7.50 20.83 -8.82
CA LEU A 80 6.04 20.98 -8.84
C LEU A 80 5.39 20.96 -7.46
N SER A 81 6.18 20.83 -6.38
CA SER A 81 5.69 20.57 -5.01
C SER A 81 4.61 21.53 -4.55
N HIS A 82 4.79 22.83 -4.78
CA HIS A 82 3.82 23.85 -4.40
C HIS A 82 2.44 23.59 -5.02
N TYR A 83 2.38 23.29 -6.33
CA TYR A 83 1.12 23.00 -7.02
C TYR A 83 0.52 21.66 -6.59
N ILE A 84 1.37 20.65 -6.39
CA ILE A 84 0.94 19.33 -5.92
C ILE A 84 0.30 19.43 -4.54
N LEU A 85 0.93 20.13 -3.60
CA LEU A 85 0.43 20.29 -2.23
C LEU A 85 -0.88 21.09 -2.17
N GLN A 86 -0.99 22.13 -3.01
CA GLN A 86 -2.21 22.93 -3.11
C GLN A 86 -3.39 22.07 -3.57
N ILE A 87 -3.26 21.37 -4.70
CA ILE A 87 -4.35 20.56 -5.24
C ILE A 87 -4.63 19.34 -4.37
N TYR A 88 -3.63 18.78 -3.70
CA TYR A 88 -3.81 17.71 -2.72
C TYR A 88 -4.79 18.14 -1.61
N GLN A 89 -4.62 19.35 -1.04
CA GLN A 89 -5.54 19.87 -0.04
C GLN A 89 -6.94 20.08 -0.60
N ASP A 90 -7.03 20.66 -1.80
CA ASP A 90 -8.32 20.93 -2.44
C ASP A 90 -9.12 19.65 -2.71
N GLU A 91 -8.43 18.55 -3.07
CA GLU A 91 -9.06 17.26 -3.40
C GLU A 91 -9.27 16.33 -2.21
N SER A 92 -8.58 16.53 -1.09
CA SER A 92 -8.63 15.58 0.03
C SER A 92 -9.16 16.17 1.34
N ALA A 93 -9.18 17.50 1.49
CA ALA A 93 -9.42 18.22 2.74
C ALA A 93 -8.44 17.84 3.89
N LEU A 94 -7.37 17.12 3.59
CA LEU A 94 -6.36 16.77 4.58
C LEU A 94 -5.48 17.99 4.93
N PRO A 95 -5.05 18.15 6.20
CA PRO A 95 -4.24 19.29 6.61
C PRO A 95 -2.92 19.41 5.83
N MET A 96 -2.41 20.64 5.61
CA MET A 96 -1.16 20.87 4.89
C MET A 96 0.02 20.08 5.49
N ALA A 97 0.15 20.04 6.81
CA ALA A 97 1.19 19.25 7.46
C ALA A 97 1.12 17.74 7.11
N ARG A 98 -0.09 17.21 6.86
CA ARG A 98 -0.29 15.84 6.37
C ARG A 98 0.18 15.71 4.92
N ALA A 99 -0.17 16.66 4.06
CA ALA A 99 0.24 16.69 2.66
C ALA A 99 1.77 16.76 2.53
N GLU A 100 2.41 17.67 3.27
CA GLU A 100 3.87 17.82 3.34
C GLU A 100 4.55 16.55 3.85
N GLY A 101 4.04 15.97 4.94
CA GLY A 101 4.56 14.72 5.50
C GLY A 101 4.47 13.56 4.51
N GLU A 102 3.37 13.44 3.78
CA GLU A 102 3.19 12.42 2.75
C GLU A 102 4.08 12.66 1.52
N PHE A 103 4.25 13.92 1.12
CA PHE A 103 5.18 14.31 0.06
C PHE A 103 6.62 13.91 0.42
N GLN A 104 7.09 14.28 1.61
CA GLN A 104 8.44 13.92 2.07
C GLN A 104 8.62 12.41 2.18
N ARG A 105 7.59 11.69 2.61
CA ARG A 105 7.59 10.21 2.61
C ARG A 105 7.75 9.64 1.21
N THR A 106 7.09 10.22 0.20
CA THR A 106 7.20 9.82 -1.20
C THR A 106 8.62 10.07 -1.72
N ILE A 107 9.20 11.25 -1.44
CA ILE A 107 10.58 11.56 -1.79
C ILE A 107 11.57 10.58 -1.13
N LEU A 108 11.39 10.29 0.16
CA LEU A 108 12.24 9.32 0.87
C LEU A 108 12.17 7.92 0.23
N GLN A 109 10.99 7.48 -0.20
CA GLN A 109 10.81 6.19 -0.88
C GLN A 109 11.62 6.16 -2.20
N ILE A 110 11.57 7.23 -3.00
CA ILE A 110 12.36 7.35 -4.23
C ILE A 110 13.86 7.28 -3.93
N GLN A 111 14.34 8.04 -2.94
CA GLN A 111 15.75 8.04 -2.53
C GLN A 111 16.24 6.65 -2.08
N ARG A 112 15.38 5.88 -1.38
CA ARG A 112 15.68 4.50 -0.98
C ARG A 112 15.88 3.59 -2.19
N TYR A 113 15.04 3.72 -3.24
CA TYR A 113 15.22 2.97 -4.48
C TYR A 113 16.45 3.41 -5.28
N VAL A 114 16.76 4.70 -5.31
CA VAL A 114 18.04 5.18 -5.90
C VAL A 114 19.23 4.51 -5.22
N LYS A 115 19.23 4.42 -3.90
CA LYS A 115 20.28 3.72 -3.15
C LYS A 115 20.34 2.23 -3.47
N LEU A 116 19.18 1.55 -3.53
CA LEU A 116 19.07 0.13 -3.87
C LEU A 116 19.62 -0.16 -5.25
N LEU A 117 19.29 0.66 -6.26
CA LEU A 117 19.78 0.51 -7.63
C LEU A 117 21.30 0.73 -7.74
N ASN A 118 21.84 1.68 -6.97
CA ASN A 118 23.30 1.90 -6.92
C ASN A 118 24.05 0.79 -6.21
N ASP A 119 23.43 0.10 -5.24
CA ASP A 119 23.99 -1.09 -4.60
C ASP A 119 23.93 -2.31 -5.53
N GLY A 120 22.82 -2.52 -6.22
CA GLY A 120 22.62 -3.55 -7.24
C GLY A 120 22.44 -4.98 -6.74
N SER A 121 22.72 -5.27 -5.48
CA SER A 121 22.68 -6.67 -4.95
C SER A 121 21.27 -7.25 -4.86
N PHE A 122 20.23 -6.44 -4.98
CA PHE A 122 18.83 -6.89 -4.97
C PHE A 122 18.49 -7.86 -6.11
N ILE A 123 19.23 -7.85 -7.22
CA ILE A 123 19.05 -8.82 -8.32
C ILE A 123 19.53 -10.22 -7.98
N GLN A 124 20.13 -10.42 -6.79
CA GLN A 124 20.50 -11.69 -6.17
C GLN A 124 21.28 -12.62 -7.10
N PRO A 125 22.43 -12.20 -7.65
CA PRO A 125 23.20 -13.04 -8.53
C PRO A 125 23.85 -14.20 -7.76
N VAL A 126 23.65 -15.42 -8.27
CA VAL A 126 24.19 -16.66 -7.70
C VAL A 126 24.92 -17.41 -8.79
N ILE A 127 26.15 -17.86 -8.49
CA ILE A 127 26.99 -18.66 -9.38
C ILE A 127 27.37 -19.96 -8.64
N SER A 128 27.15 -21.11 -9.27
CA SER A 128 27.58 -22.40 -8.81
C SER A 128 28.56 -22.99 -9.82
N THR A 129 29.77 -23.33 -9.36
CA THR A 129 30.84 -23.90 -10.18
C THR A 129 31.04 -25.40 -9.94
N GLU A 130 30.39 -25.95 -8.91
CA GLU A 130 30.40 -27.37 -8.59
C GLU A 130 29.42 -28.14 -9.50
N GLY A 131 29.95 -28.88 -10.47
CA GLY A 131 29.16 -29.58 -11.50
C GLY A 131 29.00 -28.75 -12.77
N PRO A 132 27.77 -28.69 -13.38
CA PRO A 132 27.53 -27.82 -14.50
C PRO A 132 27.59 -26.34 -14.07
N ASP A 133 28.09 -25.44 -14.94
CA ASP A 133 28.10 -24.01 -14.68
C ASP A 133 26.63 -23.48 -14.61
N LEU A 134 26.13 -23.23 -13.41
CA LEU A 134 24.80 -22.72 -13.17
C LEU A 134 24.85 -21.32 -12.57
N ARG A 135 24.21 -20.36 -13.26
CA ARG A 135 24.16 -18.96 -12.84
C ARG A 135 22.72 -18.47 -12.82
N LYS A 136 22.32 -17.81 -11.74
CA LYS A 136 20.94 -17.36 -11.52
C LYS A 136 20.93 -15.88 -11.15
N THR A 137 19.96 -15.16 -11.69
CA THR A 137 19.66 -13.75 -11.34
C THR A 137 18.15 -13.49 -11.37
N LEU A 138 17.74 -12.30 -10.95
CA LEU A 138 16.36 -11.84 -11.06
C LEU A 138 16.21 -10.91 -12.27
N GLN A 139 15.11 -11.06 -13.00
CA GLN A 139 14.76 -10.21 -14.14
C GLN A 139 13.33 -9.68 -14.02
N PRO A 140 13.01 -8.49 -14.61
CA PRO A 140 11.67 -7.93 -14.59
C PRO A 140 10.67 -8.81 -15.33
N ILE A 141 9.38 -8.73 -14.92
CA ILE A 141 8.33 -9.61 -15.46
C ILE A 141 7.57 -9.03 -16.66
N GLY A 142 7.59 -7.71 -16.88
CA GLY A 142 6.90 -7.04 -17.98
C GLY A 142 6.05 -5.84 -17.55
N PRO A 143 5.11 -5.38 -18.39
CA PRO A 143 4.23 -4.26 -18.07
C PRO A 143 3.37 -4.49 -16.83
N ILE A 144 3.33 -3.52 -15.92
CA ILE A 144 2.60 -3.58 -14.66
C ILE A 144 1.54 -2.48 -14.61
N ALA A 145 0.33 -2.85 -14.18
CA ALA A 145 -0.70 -1.90 -13.82
C ALA A 145 -0.67 -1.61 -12.33
N VAL A 146 -0.76 -0.32 -11.95
CA VAL A 146 -0.86 0.09 -10.54
C VAL A 146 -2.12 0.92 -10.34
N PHE A 147 -2.90 0.56 -9.34
CA PHE A 147 -4.13 1.24 -8.94
C PHE A 147 -3.86 2.06 -7.68
N GLY A 148 -3.99 3.39 -7.78
CA GLY A 148 -3.76 4.30 -6.66
C GLY A 148 -4.83 4.18 -5.57
N ALA A 149 -4.41 4.34 -4.31
CA ALA A 149 -5.29 4.39 -3.15
C ALA A 149 -6.00 5.75 -3.02
N SER A 150 -7.20 5.78 -2.42
CA SER A 150 -7.97 7.01 -2.24
C SER A 150 -7.43 7.91 -1.13
N ASN A 151 -6.91 7.32 -0.07
CA ASN A 151 -6.56 7.97 1.21
C ASN A 151 -5.11 8.42 1.32
N PHE A 152 -4.29 8.11 0.31
CA PHE A 152 -2.88 8.50 0.20
C PHE A 152 -2.55 8.95 -1.23
N PRO A 153 -2.93 10.19 -1.60
CA PRO A 153 -2.80 10.70 -2.97
C PRO A 153 -1.39 10.71 -3.55
N LEU A 154 -0.35 10.62 -2.72
CA LEU A 154 1.07 10.62 -3.12
C LEU A 154 1.75 9.27 -2.81
N ALA A 155 1.77 8.86 -1.53
CA ALA A 155 2.59 7.73 -1.06
C ALA A 155 2.13 6.36 -1.58
N PHE A 156 0.85 6.20 -1.93
CA PHE A 156 0.26 4.99 -2.49
C PHE A 156 -0.51 5.27 -3.80
N SER A 157 0.01 6.18 -4.61
CA SER A 157 -0.57 6.58 -5.88
C SER A 157 0.52 6.66 -6.97
N THR A 158 0.44 7.64 -7.88
CA THR A 158 1.17 7.75 -9.16
C THR A 158 2.69 7.75 -9.03
N ALA A 159 3.27 8.27 -7.95
CA ALA A 159 4.69 8.14 -7.60
C ALA A 159 4.89 7.44 -6.24
N GLY A 160 3.91 6.67 -5.82
CA GLY A 160 3.98 5.91 -4.56
C GLY A 160 4.90 4.69 -4.64
N GLY A 161 4.94 3.94 -3.53
CA GLY A 161 5.83 2.79 -3.38
C GLY A 161 5.71 1.76 -4.51
N ASP A 162 4.48 1.43 -4.93
CA ASP A 162 4.24 0.49 -6.02
C ASP A 162 4.81 1.02 -7.35
N ALA A 163 4.45 2.26 -7.72
CA ALA A 163 4.86 2.85 -8.99
C ALA A 163 6.39 2.96 -9.11
N ILE A 164 7.05 3.46 -8.07
CA ILE A 164 8.51 3.64 -8.06
C ILE A 164 9.24 2.28 -8.03
N SER A 165 8.70 1.27 -7.33
CA SER A 165 9.27 -0.08 -7.35
C SER A 165 9.16 -0.75 -8.72
N VAL A 166 8.07 -0.50 -9.47
CA VAL A 166 7.91 -0.94 -10.86
C VAL A 166 9.01 -0.34 -11.75
N PHE A 167 9.21 0.98 -11.71
CA PHE A 167 10.28 1.60 -12.48
C PHE A 167 11.67 1.10 -12.06
N ALA A 168 11.93 0.97 -10.76
CA ALA A 168 13.19 0.45 -10.26
C ALA A 168 13.50 -0.97 -10.76
N SER A 169 12.49 -1.82 -10.88
CA SER A 169 12.65 -3.19 -11.36
C SER A 169 13.00 -3.28 -12.85
N GLY A 170 12.69 -2.25 -13.65
CA GLY A 170 12.83 -2.25 -15.12
C GLY A 170 11.54 -2.65 -15.84
N CYS A 171 10.39 -2.57 -15.17
CA CYS A 171 9.07 -2.80 -15.75
C CYS A 171 8.44 -1.49 -16.22
N PRO A 172 7.80 -1.44 -17.40
CA PRO A 172 6.92 -0.34 -17.79
C PRO A 172 5.69 -0.25 -16.88
N LEU A 173 5.21 0.96 -16.65
CA LEU A 173 4.16 1.27 -15.69
C LEU A 173 2.92 1.86 -16.35
N ILE A 174 1.75 1.31 -16.03
CA ILE A 174 0.45 1.88 -16.36
C ILE A 174 -0.27 2.22 -15.05
N ILE A 175 -0.48 3.50 -14.78
CA ILE A 175 -1.26 3.94 -13.63
C ILE A 175 -2.74 4.01 -13.99
N LYS A 176 -3.58 3.36 -13.19
CA LYS A 176 -4.99 3.72 -13.10
C LYS A 176 -5.16 4.72 -11.96
N ALA A 177 -5.29 5.99 -12.29
CA ALA A 177 -5.42 7.08 -11.32
C ALA A 177 -6.70 6.94 -10.49
N HIS A 178 -6.60 7.26 -9.19
CA HIS A 178 -7.78 7.30 -8.34
C HIS A 178 -8.63 8.55 -8.66
N PRO A 179 -9.96 8.42 -8.88
CA PRO A 179 -10.78 9.55 -9.31
C PRO A 179 -10.96 10.65 -8.26
N TYR A 180 -10.72 10.38 -6.97
CA TYR A 180 -10.91 11.37 -5.91
C TYR A 180 -9.79 12.41 -5.82
N HIS A 181 -8.62 12.13 -6.40
CA HIS A 181 -7.47 13.04 -6.41
C HIS A 181 -6.80 13.08 -7.80
N ALA A 182 -7.62 13.18 -8.84
CA ALA A 182 -7.16 13.15 -10.23
C ALA A 182 -6.23 14.31 -10.59
N GLY A 183 -6.41 15.48 -10.00
CA GLY A 183 -5.54 16.65 -10.21
C GLY A 183 -4.15 16.47 -9.59
N THR A 184 -4.09 16.00 -8.35
CA THR A 184 -2.85 15.62 -7.69
C THR A 184 -2.10 14.58 -8.51
N SER A 185 -2.81 13.52 -8.92
CA SER A 185 -2.27 12.44 -9.73
C SER A 185 -1.74 12.90 -11.09
N SER A 186 -2.46 13.83 -11.75
CA SER A 186 -2.06 14.42 -13.04
C SER A 186 -0.77 15.23 -12.95
N LEU A 187 -0.59 16.05 -11.90
CA LEU A 187 0.65 16.81 -11.69
C LEU A 187 1.84 15.88 -11.41
N VAL A 188 1.61 14.81 -10.66
CA VAL A 188 2.64 13.78 -10.43
C VAL A 188 2.99 13.04 -11.73
N ALA A 189 1.99 12.73 -12.57
CA ALA A 189 2.21 12.12 -13.88
C ALA A 189 3.00 13.06 -14.82
N GLU A 190 2.75 14.38 -14.76
CA GLU A 190 3.54 15.38 -15.49
C GLU A 190 5.01 15.38 -15.04
N ALA A 191 5.26 15.28 -13.72
CA ALA A 191 6.63 15.18 -13.20
C ALA A 191 7.37 13.94 -13.73
N ILE A 192 6.70 12.77 -13.74
CA ILE A 192 7.27 11.54 -14.28
C ILE A 192 7.51 11.65 -15.80
N HIS A 193 6.55 12.18 -16.55
CA HIS A 193 6.67 12.40 -17.98
C HIS A 193 7.86 13.30 -18.33
N ASN A 194 8.04 14.40 -17.59
CA ASN A 194 9.18 15.30 -17.77
C ASN A 194 10.51 14.59 -17.48
N ALA A 195 10.55 13.76 -16.42
CA ALA A 195 11.74 12.99 -16.08
C ALA A 195 12.12 11.97 -17.16
N ILE A 196 11.13 11.30 -17.77
CA ILE A 196 11.34 10.40 -18.91
C ILE A 196 12.00 11.15 -20.09
N ASN A 197 11.42 12.28 -20.47
CA ASN A 197 11.94 13.11 -21.57
C ASN A 197 13.35 13.63 -21.28
N TYR A 198 13.60 14.09 -20.03
CA TYR A 198 14.93 14.57 -19.62
C TYR A 198 16.00 13.48 -19.68
N CYS A 199 15.64 12.26 -19.29
CA CYS A 199 16.55 11.11 -19.31
C CYS A 199 16.70 10.44 -20.68
N GLY A 200 15.95 10.88 -21.70
CA GLY A 200 15.97 10.26 -23.04
C GLY A 200 15.46 8.81 -23.05
N LEU A 201 14.59 8.46 -22.10
CA LEU A 201 13.98 7.14 -22.05
C LEU A 201 12.78 7.07 -23.02
N PRO A 202 12.44 5.88 -23.54
CA PRO A 202 11.24 5.71 -24.36
C PRO A 202 10.00 6.15 -23.57
N LYS A 203 9.21 7.02 -24.15
CA LYS A 203 8.02 7.59 -23.51
C LYS A 203 6.96 6.55 -23.18
N GLU A 204 6.94 5.45 -23.92
CA GLU A 204 6.00 4.33 -23.81
C GLU A 204 6.16 3.53 -22.51
N ILE A 205 7.22 3.75 -21.73
CA ILE A 205 7.39 3.09 -20.42
C ILE A 205 6.38 3.57 -19.38
N PHE A 206 5.63 4.64 -19.67
CA PHE A 206 4.68 5.23 -18.73
C PHE A 206 3.36 5.63 -19.39
N SER A 207 2.25 5.21 -18.75
CA SER A 207 0.90 5.69 -19.05
C SER A 207 0.15 6.03 -17.76
N HIS A 208 -0.75 7.03 -17.84
CA HIS A 208 -1.59 7.47 -16.74
C HIS A 208 -3.03 7.62 -17.20
N LEU A 209 -3.91 6.73 -16.69
CA LEU A 209 -5.28 6.56 -17.15
C LEU A 209 -6.28 7.00 -16.07
N GLY A 210 -7.11 7.98 -16.37
CA GLY A 210 -8.16 8.52 -15.52
C GLY A 210 -9.51 7.81 -15.75
N GLY A 211 -10.42 8.01 -14.80
CA GLY A 211 -11.82 7.61 -14.92
C GLY A 211 -12.41 6.99 -13.66
N THR A 212 -13.75 7.00 -13.62
CA THR A 212 -14.57 6.53 -12.50
C THR A 212 -15.17 5.14 -12.69
N SER A 213 -15.19 4.63 -13.94
CA SER A 213 -15.79 3.34 -14.28
C SER A 213 -14.90 2.17 -13.85
N ASN A 214 -15.51 1.13 -13.30
CA ASN A 214 -14.86 -0.15 -13.03
C ASN A 214 -14.40 -0.86 -14.32
N THR A 215 -15.04 -0.55 -15.49
CA THR A 215 -14.67 -1.09 -16.79
C THR A 215 -13.20 -0.86 -17.10
N ILE A 216 -12.64 0.30 -16.76
CA ILE A 216 -11.21 0.60 -16.97
C ILE A 216 -10.32 -0.42 -16.26
N GLY A 217 -10.65 -0.74 -15.01
CA GLY A 217 -9.91 -1.74 -14.23
C GLY A 217 -10.05 -3.14 -14.82
N ILE A 218 -11.24 -3.51 -15.24
CA ILE A 218 -11.53 -4.81 -15.85
C ILE A 218 -10.74 -4.97 -17.16
N GLU A 219 -10.84 -4.01 -18.08
CA GLU A 219 -10.14 -4.04 -19.36
C GLU A 219 -8.62 -4.06 -19.20
N LEU A 220 -8.11 -3.23 -18.29
CA LEU A 220 -6.67 -3.16 -18.00
C LEU A 220 -6.14 -4.50 -17.48
N VAL A 221 -6.80 -5.11 -16.48
CA VAL A 221 -6.34 -6.39 -15.89
C VAL A 221 -6.57 -7.57 -16.84
N SER A 222 -7.58 -7.51 -17.69
CA SER A 222 -7.87 -8.56 -18.68
C SER A 222 -6.91 -8.52 -19.87
N HIS A 223 -6.16 -7.44 -20.08
CA HIS A 223 -5.33 -7.27 -21.27
C HIS A 223 -4.20 -8.32 -21.36
N PRO A 224 -4.05 -9.04 -22.50
CA PRO A 224 -3.14 -10.20 -22.61
C PRO A 224 -1.66 -9.86 -22.37
N PHE A 225 -1.21 -8.64 -22.66
CA PHE A 225 0.18 -8.22 -22.49
C PHE A 225 0.50 -7.66 -21.12
N LEU A 226 -0.49 -7.47 -20.22
CA LEU A 226 -0.21 -7.10 -18.83
C LEU A 226 0.41 -8.30 -18.09
N LYS A 227 1.43 -8.05 -17.26
CA LYS A 227 2.18 -9.10 -16.56
C LYS A 227 2.07 -9.05 -15.03
N GLY A 228 1.45 -8.03 -14.48
CA GLY A 228 1.20 -7.96 -13.04
C GLY A 228 0.37 -6.74 -12.66
N VAL A 229 -0.15 -6.77 -11.44
CA VAL A 229 -0.99 -5.72 -10.88
C VAL A 229 -0.54 -5.38 -9.46
N GLY A 230 -0.36 -4.08 -9.18
CA GLY A 230 -0.29 -3.51 -7.83
C GLY A 230 -1.61 -2.82 -7.48
N PHE A 231 -2.13 -3.09 -6.31
CA PHE A 231 -3.38 -2.50 -5.84
C PHE A 231 -3.29 -2.18 -4.34
N THR A 232 -3.77 -1.00 -3.95
CA THR A 232 -4.01 -0.64 -2.56
C THR A 232 -5.42 -0.11 -2.43
N GLY A 233 -6.24 -0.72 -1.57
CA GLY A 233 -7.63 -0.29 -1.39
C GLY A 233 -8.51 -1.30 -0.67
N SER A 234 -9.82 -1.27 -0.93
CA SER A 234 -10.78 -2.14 -0.26
C SER A 234 -10.62 -3.62 -0.64
N PHE A 235 -10.96 -4.52 0.30
CA PHE A 235 -11.03 -5.97 0.04
C PHE A 235 -11.85 -6.30 -1.22
N LYS A 236 -13.02 -5.68 -1.37
CA LYS A 236 -13.89 -5.90 -2.53
C LYS A 236 -13.19 -5.56 -3.85
N GLY A 237 -12.45 -4.43 -3.89
CA GLY A 237 -11.72 -4.00 -5.08
C GLY A 237 -10.56 -4.93 -5.41
N GLY A 238 -9.69 -5.21 -4.42
CA GLY A 238 -8.53 -6.08 -4.60
C GLY A 238 -8.92 -7.51 -5.00
N LYS A 239 -9.93 -8.07 -4.32
CA LYS A 239 -10.44 -9.41 -4.64
C LYS A 239 -11.04 -9.50 -6.05
N ALA A 240 -11.75 -8.46 -6.51
CA ALA A 240 -12.31 -8.43 -7.86
C ALA A 240 -11.21 -8.43 -8.93
N LEU A 241 -10.16 -7.61 -8.77
CA LEU A 241 -9.01 -7.59 -9.69
C LEU A 241 -8.24 -8.91 -9.67
N TYR A 242 -8.04 -9.49 -8.48
CA TYR A 242 -7.43 -10.81 -8.33
C TYR A 242 -8.21 -11.88 -9.11
N ASP A 243 -9.53 -11.94 -8.95
CA ASP A 243 -10.37 -12.94 -9.60
C ASP A 243 -10.36 -12.80 -11.13
N ILE A 244 -10.32 -11.56 -11.66
CA ILE A 244 -10.16 -11.30 -13.10
C ILE A 244 -8.81 -11.80 -13.57
N ALA A 245 -7.74 -11.46 -12.88
CA ALA A 245 -6.38 -11.85 -13.24
C ALA A 245 -6.18 -13.37 -13.27
N GLN A 246 -6.80 -14.11 -12.33
CA GLN A 246 -6.71 -15.57 -12.26
C GLN A 246 -7.55 -16.28 -13.34
N LYS A 247 -8.57 -15.62 -13.89
CA LYS A 247 -9.43 -16.19 -14.97
C LYS A 247 -8.87 -15.99 -16.38
N ARG A 248 -7.76 -15.27 -16.52
CA ARG A 248 -7.12 -15.06 -17.83
C ARG A 248 -6.57 -16.38 -18.39
N SER A 249 -6.43 -16.49 -19.70
CA SER A 249 -5.73 -17.61 -20.36
C SER A 249 -4.27 -17.75 -19.88
N GLU A 250 -3.60 -16.63 -19.61
CA GLU A 250 -2.32 -16.54 -18.93
C GLU A 250 -2.54 -15.80 -17.60
N PRO A 251 -2.72 -16.49 -16.45
CA PRO A 251 -2.89 -15.86 -15.16
C PRO A 251 -1.67 -14.99 -14.77
N ILE A 252 -1.93 -13.86 -14.12
CA ILE A 252 -0.89 -12.94 -13.67
C ILE A 252 -0.98 -12.69 -12.17
N PRO A 253 0.14 -12.36 -11.50
CA PRO A 253 0.14 -11.98 -10.11
C PRO A 253 -0.61 -10.66 -9.88
N VAL A 254 -1.38 -10.62 -8.80
CA VAL A 254 -1.99 -9.40 -8.26
C VAL A 254 -1.50 -9.23 -6.83
N PHE A 255 -0.73 -8.20 -6.59
CA PHE A 255 -0.23 -7.83 -5.28
C PHE A 255 -1.16 -6.73 -4.72
N ALA A 256 -2.23 -7.17 -4.07
CA ALA A 256 -3.21 -6.29 -3.47
C ALA A 256 -2.98 -6.18 -1.97
N GLU A 257 -2.85 -4.94 -1.47
CA GLU A 257 -3.00 -4.60 -0.07
C GLU A 257 -4.45 -4.16 0.15
N MET A 258 -5.12 -4.82 1.09
CA MET A 258 -6.56 -4.67 1.31
C MET A 258 -6.84 -4.23 2.76
N GLY A 259 -8.09 -4.35 3.20
CA GLY A 259 -8.51 -3.94 4.53
C GLY A 259 -7.93 -4.77 5.68
N SER A 260 -7.85 -4.14 6.86
CA SER A 260 -7.38 -4.77 8.10
C SER A 260 -8.00 -4.07 9.32
N VAL A 261 -8.31 -4.82 10.38
CA VAL A 261 -8.77 -4.23 11.65
C VAL A 261 -7.62 -3.95 12.62
N ASN A 262 -6.41 -4.40 12.32
CA ASN A 262 -5.20 -4.09 13.07
C ASN A 262 -5.37 -4.25 14.59
N PRO A 263 -5.66 -5.45 15.10
CA PRO A 263 -6.06 -5.66 16.48
C PRO A 263 -4.96 -5.21 17.46
N VAL A 264 -5.39 -4.51 18.51
CA VAL A 264 -4.54 -4.11 19.64
C VAL A 264 -4.95 -4.94 20.85
N PHE A 265 -4.03 -5.74 21.37
CA PHE A 265 -4.21 -6.59 22.54
C PHE A 265 -3.64 -5.89 23.78
N ILE A 266 -4.43 -5.73 24.82
CA ILE A 266 -4.04 -5.03 26.04
C ILE A 266 -4.24 -5.93 27.24
N THR A 267 -3.15 -6.26 27.98
CA THR A 267 -3.23 -7.02 29.23
C THR A 267 -3.85 -6.16 30.35
N GLU A 268 -4.47 -6.83 31.32
CA GLU A 268 -5.13 -6.18 32.45
C GLU A 268 -4.15 -5.32 33.27
N ASN A 269 -2.97 -5.87 33.57
CA ASN A 269 -1.94 -5.15 34.33
C ASN A 269 -1.41 -3.94 33.56
N ARG A 270 -1.28 -4.03 32.26
CA ARG A 270 -0.85 -2.89 31.42
C ARG A 270 -1.91 -1.80 31.39
N LEU A 271 -3.16 -2.19 31.30
CA LEU A 271 -4.29 -1.26 31.32
C LEU A 271 -4.42 -0.52 32.66
N ALA A 272 -4.18 -1.23 33.77
CA ALA A 272 -4.16 -0.62 35.10
C ALA A 272 -2.97 0.32 35.34
N ALA A 273 -1.79 -0.03 34.78
CA ALA A 273 -0.53 0.69 35.04
C ALA A 273 -0.37 1.96 34.18
N ASP A 274 -0.90 2.01 32.96
CA ASP A 274 -0.63 3.09 32.00
C ASP A 274 -1.89 3.89 31.63
N LYS A 275 -2.08 5.01 32.30
CA LYS A 275 -3.20 5.91 32.06
C LYS A 275 -3.13 6.67 30.71
N SER A 276 -1.99 6.62 30.00
CA SER A 276 -1.84 7.26 28.70
C SER A 276 -2.42 6.44 27.54
N ILE A 277 -2.72 5.16 27.75
CA ILE A 277 -3.24 4.23 26.69
C ILE A 277 -4.49 4.79 26.04
N ALA A 278 -5.44 5.28 26.81
CA ALA A 278 -6.71 5.82 26.28
C ALA A 278 -6.48 6.99 25.34
N LYS A 279 -5.59 7.92 25.71
CA LYS A 279 -5.23 9.05 24.84
C LYS A 279 -4.50 8.58 23.57
N THR A 280 -3.54 7.67 23.71
CA THR A 280 -2.76 7.13 22.59
C THR A 280 -3.67 6.40 21.58
N LEU A 281 -4.63 5.63 22.05
CA LEU A 281 -5.63 4.98 21.20
C LEU A 281 -6.53 6.00 20.52
N ALA A 282 -7.04 6.99 21.25
CA ALA A 282 -7.89 8.04 20.68
C ALA A 282 -7.16 8.84 19.59
N ASP A 283 -5.90 9.23 19.82
CA ASP A 283 -5.06 9.92 18.82
C ASP A 283 -4.90 9.06 17.55
N SER A 284 -4.68 7.75 17.71
CA SER A 284 -4.53 6.81 16.61
C SER A 284 -5.83 6.60 15.82
N ILE A 285 -6.96 6.42 16.51
CA ILE A 285 -8.29 6.26 15.90
C ILE A 285 -8.70 7.51 15.11
N ALA A 286 -8.39 8.71 15.66
CA ALA A 286 -8.74 9.98 15.06
C ALA A 286 -7.83 10.40 13.90
N LEU A 287 -6.61 9.85 13.81
CA LEU A 287 -5.62 10.27 12.83
C LEU A 287 -6.15 10.17 11.39
N GLY A 288 -6.15 11.30 10.65
CA GLY A 288 -6.70 11.38 9.31
C GLY A 288 -8.16 10.93 9.22
N THR A 289 -8.95 11.22 10.26
CA THR A 289 -10.35 10.79 10.41
C THR A 289 -10.51 9.27 10.27
N GLY A 290 -9.56 8.51 10.85
CA GLY A 290 -9.52 7.05 10.84
C GLY A 290 -9.25 6.41 9.47
N GLN A 291 -8.89 7.20 8.46
CA GLN A 291 -8.70 6.72 7.09
C GLN A 291 -7.28 6.20 6.84
N PHE A 292 -6.83 5.28 7.67
CA PHE A 292 -5.55 4.60 7.55
C PHE A 292 -5.77 3.08 7.42
N CYS A 293 -5.05 2.42 6.51
CA CYS A 293 -5.03 0.96 6.41
C CYS A 293 -4.57 0.28 7.71
N THR A 294 -3.84 1.01 8.56
CA THR A 294 -3.37 0.57 9.88
C THR A 294 -4.13 1.23 11.04
N ASN A 295 -5.36 1.72 10.82
CA ASN A 295 -6.20 2.21 11.92
C ASN A 295 -6.49 1.06 12.90
N PRO A 296 -6.41 1.28 14.26
CA PRO A 296 -6.75 0.26 15.24
C PRO A 296 -8.28 0.05 15.30
N GLY A 297 -8.81 -0.70 14.35
CA GLY A 297 -10.26 -0.98 14.23
C GLY A 297 -10.79 -1.96 15.26
N MET A 298 -9.89 -2.67 16.00
CA MET A 298 -10.28 -3.61 17.05
C MET A 298 -9.35 -3.49 18.25
N ILE A 299 -9.92 -3.26 19.43
CA ILE A 299 -9.19 -3.18 20.71
C ILE A 299 -9.62 -4.34 21.59
N ILE A 300 -8.77 -5.33 21.76
CA ILE A 300 -9.02 -6.54 22.57
C ILE A 300 -8.33 -6.35 23.91
N PHE A 301 -9.09 -6.27 24.98
CA PHE A 301 -8.54 -5.99 26.32
C PHE A 301 -8.99 -7.01 27.35
N CYS A 302 -8.11 -7.33 28.29
CA CYS A 302 -8.43 -8.19 29.42
C CYS A 302 -8.98 -7.34 30.57
N ASP A 303 -10.13 -7.76 31.12
CA ASP A 303 -10.80 -7.13 32.25
C ASP A 303 -11.54 -8.20 33.04
N SER A 304 -10.77 -9.02 33.76
CA SER A 304 -11.27 -10.19 34.50
C SER A 304 -12.17 -9.81 35.69
N GLN A 305 -11.93 -8.64 36.28
CA GLN A 305 -12.66 -8.15 37.46
C GLN A 305 -13.77 -7.16 37.12
N GLY A 306 -13.88 -6.73 35.86
CA GLY A 306 -15.00 -5.90 35.38
C GLY A 306 -14.92 -4.43 35.82
N GLY A 307 -13.73 -3.86 35.93
CA GLY A 307 -13.54 -2.46 36.39
C GLY A 307 -12.97 -1.49 35.39
N SER A 308 -12.72 -1.94 34.16
CA SER A 308 -12.05 -1.09 33.16
C SER A 308 -12.97 -0.01 32.57
N ASN A 309 -12.47 1.24 32.58
CA ASN A 309 -13.11 2.42 32.01
C ASN A 309 -12.52 2.81 30.65
N ILE A 310 -11.69 1.94 30.01
CA ILE A 310 -10.92 2.28 28.80
C ILE A 310 -11.80 2.85 27.67
N LEU A 311 -12.98 2.29 27.42
CA LEU A 311 -13.88 2.79 26.37
C LEU A 311 -14.37 4.21 26.68
N SER A 312 -14.78 4.50 27.91
CA SER A 312 -15.22 5.83 28.31
C SER A 312 -14.10 6.86 28.29
N GLU A 313 -12.90 6.47 28.66
CA GLU A 313 -11.70 7.32 28.61
C GLU A 313 -11.31 7.64 27.15
N VAL A 314 -11.30 6.65 26.25
CA VAL A 314 -11.07 6.87 24.81
C VAL A 314 -12.16 7.77 24.22
N SER A 315 -13.44 7.52 24.54
CA SER A 315 -14.55 8.37 24.10
C SER A 315 -14.41 9.82 24.56
N MET A 316 -13.99 10.04 25.82
CA MET A 316 -13.72 11.36 26.36
C MET A 316 -12.58 12.09 25.61
N HIS A 317 -11.52 11.38 25.23
CA HIS A 317 -10.44 11.99 24.44
C HIS A 317 -10.92 12.31 23.01
N LEU A 318 -11.61 11.40 22.35
CA LEU A 318 -12.17 11.61 21.00
C LEU A 318 -13.15 12.80 20.96
N SER A 319 -13.97 13.00 22.00
CA SER A 319 -14.95 14.10 22.03
C SER A 319 -14.32 15.51 22.06
N LYS A 320 -13.04 15.60 22.43
CA LYS A 320 -12.28 16.85 22.43
C LYS A 320 -11.55 17.13 21.12
N MET A 321 -11.61 16.21 20.15
CA MET A 321 -10.90 16.31 18.88
C MET A 321 -11.80 16.87 17.79
N SER A 322 -11.25 17.78 16.99
CA SER A 322 -11.86 18.20 15.72
C SER A 322 -11.34 17.31 14.60
N LEU A 323 -12.24 16.58 13.93
CA LEU A 323 -11.91 15.74 12.80
C LEU A 323 -12.18 16.48 11.49
N SER A 324 -11.27 16.37 10.52
CA SER A 324 -11.50 16.83 9.15
C SER A 324 -12.60 16.01 8.49
N PRO A 325 -13.26 16.50 7.43
CA PRO A 325 -14.11 15.65 6.59
C PRO A 325 -13.35 14.43 6.07
N MET A 326 -14.06 13.36 5.75
CA MET A 326 -13.47 12.25 5.01
C MET A 326 -13.06 12.69 3.61
N VAL A 327 -12.06 12.06 3.03
CA VAL A 327 -11.48 12.46 1.73
C VAL A 327 -12.49 12.42 0.57
N HIS A 328 -13.63 11.79 0.75
CA HIS A 328 -14.71 11.81 -0.23
C HIS A 328 -16.05 11.36 0.37
N ASN A 329 -17.16 11.97 -0.08
CA ASN A 329 -18.53 11.67 0.38
C ASN A 329 -18.93 10.19 0.24
N ASN A 330 -18.41 9.47 -0.75
CA ASN A 330 -18.72 8.04 -0.89
C ASN A 330 -18.07 7.22 0.23
N ILE A 331 -16.90 7.63 0.73
CA ILE A 331 -16.25 6.98 1.88
C ILE A 331 -17.06 7.26 3.14
N GLU A 332 -17.48 8.52 3.34
CA GLU A 332 -18.35 8.89 4.46
C GLU A 332 -19.68 8.13 4.45
N LYS A 333 -20.35 8.07 3.30
CA LYS A 333 -21.59 7.30 3.14
C LYS A 333 -21.39 5.81 3.45
N SER A 334 -20.28 5.23 2.99
CA SER A 334 -19.95 3.84 3.29
C SER A 334 -19.72 3.61 4.78
N TYR A 335 -18.97 4.51 5.42
CA TYR A 335 -18.72 4.48 6.86
C TYR A 335 -20.02 4.57 7.67
N LEU A 336 -20.87 5.55 7.37
CA LEU A 336 -22.16 5.73 8.04
C LEU A 336 -23.07 4.52 7.82
N HIS A 337 -23.10 3.96 6.62
CA HIS A 337 -23.86 2.74 6.32
C HIS A 337 -23.38 1.55 7.16
N GLN A 338 -22.07 1.34 7.24
CA GLN A 338 -21.50 0.27 8.06
C GLN A 338 -21.85 0.45 9.56
N LEU A 339 -21.85 1.67 10.09
CA LEU A 339 -22.30 1.94 11.47
C LEU A 339 -23.76 1.62 11.67
N GLU A 340 -24.63 1.94 10.69
CA GLU A 340 -26.06 1.58 10.78
C GLU A 340 -26.29 0.06 10.70
N GLU A 341 -25.49 -0.68 9.91
CA GLU A 341 -25.53 -2.15 9.91
C GLU A 341 -25.07 -2.74 11.26
N LEU A 342 -24.00 -2.18 11.86
CA LEU A 342 -23.55 -2.62 13.17
C LEU A 342 -24.62 -2.44 14.27
N LYS A 343 -25.40 -1.35 14.22
CA LYS A 343 -26.51 -1.12 15.18
C LYS A 343 -27.60 -2.18 15.12
N LYS A 344 -27.76 -2.88 14.01
CA LYS A 344 -28.76 -3.96 13.89
C LYS A 344 -28.36 -5.20 14.70
N ASN A 345 -27.09 -5.33 15.05
CA ASN A 345 -26.59 -6.41 15.88
C ASN A 345 -26.83 -6.08 17.36
N LYS A 346 -27.69 -6.85 18.02
CA LYS A 346 -28.10 -6.63 19.42
C LYS A 346 -26.94 -6.82 20.43
N ALA A 347 -25.89 -7.54 20.05
CA ALA A 347 -24.71 -7.75 20.90
C ALA A 347 -23.85 -6.48 21.04
N ILE A 348 -23.88 -5.57 20.04
CA ILE A 348 -23.04 -4.38 20.04
C ILE A 348 -23.72 -3.24 20.78
N LYS A 349 -23.03 -2.69 21.78
CA LYS A 349 -23.37 -1.37 22.32
C LYS A 349 -22.54 -0.34 21.56
N LEU A 350 -23.19 0.47 20.70
CA LEU A 350 -22.53 1.47 19.88
C LEU A 350 -22.66 2.86 20.51
N PHE A 351 -21.54 3.56 20.64
CA PHE A 351 -21.43 4.89 21.19
C PHE A 351 -20.92 5.85 20.10
N LYS A 352 -21.72 6.81 19.70
CA LYS A 352 -21.28 7.92 18.84
C LYS A 352 -20.67 9.00 19.70
N THR A 353 -19.51 9.51 19.31
CA THR A 353 -18.86 10.60 20.00
C THR A 353 -19.58 11.92 19.69
N PRO A 354 -20.04 12.67 20.69
CA PRO A 354 -20.66 13.97 20.44
C PRO A 354 -19.70 14.93 19.71
N GLY A 355 -20.20 15.62 18.69
CA GLY A 355 -19.49 16.70 18.01
C GLY A 355 -18.53 16.27 16.89
N ASN A 356 -18.35 14.98 16.64
CA ASN A 356 -17.54 14.51 15.50
C ASN A 356 -18.01 13.16 14.93
N TYR A 357 -17.30 12.65 13.90
CA TYR A 357 -17.67 11.42 13.19
C TYR A 357 -17.33 10.13 13.94
N SER A 358 -16.51 10.18 15.02
CA SER A 358 -16.01 8.97 15.63
C SER A 358 -17.09 8.16 16.34
N ALA A 359 -16.94 6.84 16.32
CA ALA A 359 -17.82 5.92 17.00
C ALA A 359 -17.01 4.77 17.62
N LEU A 360 -17.49 4.25 18.75
CA LEU A 360 -16.90 3.12 19.44
C LEU A 360 -17.98 2.06 19.66
N GLY A 361 -17.63 0.79 19.42
CA GLY A 361 -18.48 -0.34 19.78
C GLY A 361 -17.86 -1.13 20.93
N ILE A 362 -18.69 -1.83 21.73
CA ILE A 362 -18.20 -2.81 22.71
C ILE A 362 -19.01 -4.09 22.61
N VAL A 363 -18.28 -5.21 22.67
CA VAL A 363 -18.77 -6.59 22.68
C VAL A 363 -17.92 -7.45 23.60
N THR A 364 -18.36 -8.66 23.90
CA THR A 364 -17.56 -9.69 24.54
C THR A 364 -16.82 -10.56 23.51
N SER A 365 -15.83 -11.34 23.96
CA SER A 365 -15.18 -12.35 23.12
C SER A 365 -16.18 -13.37 22.57
N ASP A 366 -17.20 -13.75 23.34
CA ASP A 366 -18.21 -14.72 22.93
C ASP A 366 -19.08 -14.20 21.78
N ASP A 367 -19.42 -12.91 21.78
CA ASP A 367 -20.12 -12.26 20.67
C ASP A 367 -19.33 -12.37 19.34
N ILE A 368 -17.99 -12.30 19.40
CA ILE A 368 -17.14 -12.50 18.23
C ILE A 368 -17.15 -13.95 17.77
N PHE A 369 -17.14 -14.93 18.69
CA PHE A 369 -17.25 -16.36 18.36
C PHE A 369 -18.58 -16.69 17.69
N GLU A 370 -19.67 -16.06 18.13
CA GLU A 370 -20.99 -16.23 17.54
C GLU A 370 -21.13 -15.52 16.18
N ASN A 371 -20.45 -14.40 15.98
CA ASN A 371 -20.55 -13.60 14.76
C ASN A 371 -19.20 -13.04 14.29
N ILE A 372 -18.49 -13.81 13.48
CA ILE A 372 -17.18 -13.44 12.91
C ILE A 372 -17.23 -12.17 12.03
N LYS A 373 -18.39 -11.76 11.50
CA LYS A 373 -18.52 -10.53 10.73
C LYS A 373 -18.19 -9.27 11.53
N LEU A 374 -18.20 -9.35 12.86
CA LEU A 374 -17.73 -8.29 13.74
C LEU A 374 -16.23 -8.00 13.61
N THR A 375 -15.47 -8.86 12.95
CA THR A 375 -14.06 -8.67 12.62
C THR A 375 -13.84 -7.99 11.25
N GLU A 376 -14.90 -7.58 10.54
CA GLU A 376 -14.77 -6.85 9.28
C GLU A 376 -14.38 -5.39 9.54
N GLU A 377 -13.58 -4.83 8.63
CA GLU A 377 -13.11 -3.45 8.72
C GLU A 377 -14.25 -2.45 8.55
N VAL A 378 -14.32 -1.47 9.45
CA VAL A 378 -15.12 -0.25 9.29
C VAL A 378 -14.16 0.89 9.01
N PHE A 379 -14.04 1.27 7.74
CA PHE A 379 -13.06 2.25 7.29
C PHE A 379 -13.47 3.69 7.67
N GLY A 380 -12.86 4.20 8.74
CA GLY A 380 -13.17 5.50 9.35
C GLY A 380 -12.76 5.54 10.82
N PRO A 381 -13.12 6.60 11.57
CA PRO A 381 -12.76 6.77 12.97
C PRO A 381 -13.63 5.89 13.89
N PHE A 382 -13.49 4.58 13.72
CA PHE A 382 -14.21 3.55 14.47
C PHE A 382 -13.24 2.55 15.10
N SER A 383 -13.58 2.07 16.29
CA SER A 383 -12.96 0.90 16.90
C SER A 383 -13.97 0.07 17.66
N LEU A 384 -13.87 -1.25 17.49
CA LEU A 384 -14.63 -2.22 18.26
C LEU A 384 -13.80 -2.68 19.46
N PHE A 385 -14.30 -2.44 20.66
CA PHE A 385 -13.72 -2.91 21.91
C PHE A 385 -14.24 -4.32 22.19
N VAL A 386 -13.34 -5.27 22.35
CA VAL A 386 -13.65 -6.66 22.65
C VAL A 386 -13.15 -6.99 24.05
N LYS A 387 -14.07 -7.20 24.98
CA LYS A 387 -13.77 -7.57 26.35
C LYS A 387 -13.46 -9.06 26.45
N CYS A 388 -12.32 -9.41 27.02
CA CYS A 388 -11.91 -10.76 27.38
C CYS A 388 -11.76 -10.87 28.91
N GLU A 389 -12.04 -12.04 29.44
CA GLU A 389 -11.86 -12.35 30.88
C GLU A 389 -10.45 -12.87 31.19
N SER A 390 -9.68 -13.26 30.14
CA SER A 390 -8.34 -13.81 30.30
C SER A 390 -7.51 -13.69 29.02
N ILE A 391 -6.19 -13.79 29.14
CA ILE A 391 -5.24 -13.90 28.04
C ILE A 391 -5.55 -15.15 27.19
N LYS A 392 -6.09 -16.21 27.80
CA LYS A 392 -6.50 -17.42 27.09
C LYS A 392 -7.64 -17.13 26.09
N GLN A 393 -8.64 -16.34 26.46
CA GLN A 393 -9.70 -15.92 25.52
C GLN A 393 -9.14 -15.06 24.38
N MET A 394 -8.18 -14.17 24.66
CA MET A 394 -7.46 -13.43 23.59
C MET A 394 -6.78 -14.38 22.60
N GLN A 395 -6.11 -15.43 23.11
CA GLN A 395 -5.46 -16.44 22.27
C GLN A 395 -6.47 -17.24 21.42
N ASP A 396 -7.67 -17.49 21.94
CA ASP A 396 -8.71 -18.20 21.21
C ASP A 396 -9.33 -17.33 20.12
N LEU A 397 -9.51 -16.02 20.36
CA LEU A 397 -9.94 -15.07 19.34
C LEU A 397 -8.97 -15.02 18.13
N ILE A 398 -7.64 -15.10 18.35
CA ILE A 398 -6.68 -15.10 17.24
C ILE A 398 -6.90 -16.26 16.27
N LYS A 399 -7.41 -17.39 16.72
CA LYS A 399 -7.68 -18.55 15.85
C LYS A 399 -8.68 -18.20 14.76
N ILE A 400 -9.70 -17.40 15.10
CA ILE A 400 -10.80 -17.06 14.20
C ILE A 400 -10.60 -15.73 13.48
N ILE A 401 -9.88 -14.76 14.06
CA ILE A 401 -9.56 -13.50 13.36
C ILE A 401 -8.80 -13.83 12.08
N PRO A 402 -9.23 -13.29 10.91
CA PRO A 402 -8.53 -13.50 9.64
C PRO A 402 -7.15 -12.84 9.63
N GLY A 403 -6.39 -13.01 8.55
CA GLY A 403 -5.10 -12.34 8.36
C GLY A 403 -5.20 -10.82 8.42
N GLN A 404 -4.21 -10.18 9.04
CA GLN A 404 -4.18 -8.74 9.30
C GLN A 404 -2.87 -8.11 8.80
N LEU A 405 -2.85 -6.81 8.55
CA LEU A 405 -1.61 -6.08 8.27
C LEU A 405 -0.74 -5.99 9.52
N THR A 406 -1.35 -5.64 10.65
CA THR A 406 -0.63 -5.48 11.92
C THR A 406 -1.39 -6.09 13.09
N ALA A 407 -0.66 -6.41 14.17
CA ALA A 407 -1.21 -6.49 15.51
C ALA A 407 -0.28 -5.78 16.49
N THR A 408 -0.85 -5.24 17.55
CA THR A 408 -0.10 -4.59 18.64
C THR A 408 -0.37 -5.31 19.95
N ILE A 409 0.67 -5.53 20.75
CA ILE A 409 0.54 -6.05 22.12
C ILE A 409 1.00 -4.97 23.08
N LEU A 410 0.14 -4.59 23.99
CA LEU A 410 0.42 -3.70 25.11
C LEU A 410 0.42 -4.55 26.38
N SER A 411 1.61 -4.82 26.92
CA SER A 411 1.84 -5.62 28.14
C SER A 411 2.98 -5.01 28.96
N ASN A 412 3.12 -5.43 30.19
CA ASN A 412 4.26 -5.09 31.03
C ASN A 412 5.38 -6.13 30.88
N GLN A 413 6.61 -5.79 31.23
CA GLN A 413 7.78 -6.70 31.08
C GLN A 413 7.65 -8.00 31.86
N ASN A 414 7.04 -7.97 33.03
CA ASN A 414 6.80 -9.14 33.88
C ASN A 414 5.76 -10.12 33.30
N GLU A 415 5.02 -9.73 32.27
CA GLU A 415 4.00 -10.56 31.59
C GLU A 415 4.53 -11.27 30.34
N TYR A 416 5.80 -11.06 29.96
CA TYR A 416 6.34 -11.60 28.69
C TYR A 416 6.24 -13.11 28.54
N LEU A 417 6.41 -13.88 29.61
CA LEU A 417 6.23 -15.33 29.58
C LEU A 417 4.76 -15.73 29.38
N GLU A 418 3.83 -14.98 29.98
CA GLU A 418 2.41 -15.23 29.86
C GLU A 418 1.86 -14.92 28.47
N ILE A 419 2.39 -13.87 27.80
CA ILE A 419 1.96 -13.47 26.46
C ILE A 419 2.70 -14.22 25.35
N GLU A 420 3.74 -15.02 25.61
CA GLU A 420 4.50 -15.75 24.58
C GLU A 420 3.61 -16.60 23.67
N PRO A 421 2.59 -17.35 24.17
CA PRO A 421 1.67 -18.09 23.32
C PRO A 421 0.80 -17.18 22.44
N LEU A 422 0.48 -15.95 22.89
CA LEU A 422 -0.21 -14.91 22.10
C LEU A 422 0.68 -14.47 20.93
N VAL A 423 1.94 -14.15 21.22
CA VAL A 423 2.94 -13.77 20.21
C VAL A 423 3.12 -14.85 19.15
N THR A 424 3.25 -16.11 19.59
CA THR A 424 3.42 -17.27 18.70
C THR A 424 2.26 -17.43 17.72
N LYS A 425 1.00 -17.23 18.18
CA LYS A 425 -0.17 -17.29 17.31
C LYS A 425 -0.25 -16.08 16.35
N LEU A 426 0.06 -14.89 16.84
CA LEU A 426 -0.01 -13.65 16.03
C LEU A 426 1.00 -13.64 14.88
N LYS A 427 2.19 -14.24 15.04
CA LYS A 427 3.17 -14.39 13.94
C LYS A 427 2.58 -15.00 12.67
N ASN A 428 1.56 -15.86 12.80
CA ASN A 428 0.89 -16.51 11.66
C ASN A 428 -0.31 -15.69 11.11
N LYS A 429 -0.62 -14.56 11.73
CA LYS A 429 -1.82 -13.77 11.41
C LYS A 429 -1.51 -12.38 10.88
N VAL A 430 -0.28 -11.89 11.05
CA VAL A 430 0.06 -10.49 10.74
C VAL A 430 1.35 -10.38 9.94
N GLY A 431 1.48 -9.29 9.18
CA GLY A 431 2.75 -8.92 8.56
C GLY A 431 3.67 -8.19 9.52
N ARG A 432 3.11 -7.38 10.43
CA ARG A 432 3.88 -6.60 11.41
C ARG A 432 3.31 -6.77 12.82
N LEU A 433 4.14 -7.21 13.75
CA LEU A 433 3.80 -7.33 15.16
C LEU A 433 4.52 -6.23 15.95
N LEU A 434 3.74 -5.43 16.70
CA LEU A 434 4.24 -4.32 17.51
C LEU A 434 4.17 -4.67 18.99
N PHE A 435 5.18 -4.21 19.74
CA PHE A 435 5.21 -4.27 21.20
C PHE A 435 5.26 -2.84 21.73
N GLY A 436 4.10 -2.34 22.16
CA GLY A 436 3.92 -0.94 22.55
C GLY A 436 3.56 -0.01 21.39
N GLY A 437 3.13 1.21 21.72
CA GLY A 437 2.67 2.22 20.76
C GLY A 437 1.34 1.88 20.10
N VAL A 438 1.17 2.33 18.87
CA VAL A 438 -0.05 2.14 18.05
C VAL A 438 0.31 1.72 16.63
N PRO A 439 -0.59 1.02 15.91
CA PRO A 439 -0.28 0.49 14.59
C PRO A 439 -0.20 1.56 13.49
N THR A 440 -0.80 2.74 13.68
CA THR A 440 -0.78 3.84 12.70
C THR A 440 0.63 4.36 12.44
N GLY A 441 0.90 4.63 11.17
CA GLY A 441 2.23 5.00 10.70
C GLY A 441 3.09 3.80 10.30
N VAL A 442 3.73 3.92 9.13
CA VAL A 442 4.58 2.87 8.55
C VAL A 442 5.89 3.51 8.09
N ALA A 443 6.99 3.14 8.72
CA ALA A 443 8.32 3.63 8.36
C ALA A 443 8.76 3.05 7.00
N VAL A 444 9.41 3.87 6.17
CA VAL A 444 9.98 3.43 4.89
C VAL A 444 11.40 2.92 5.15
N THR A 445 11.53 1.61 5.42
CA THR A 445 12.81 0.93 5.66
C THR A 445 12.81 -0.44 5.01
N GLN A 446 13.99 -1.02 4.82
CA GLN A 446 14.12 -2.38 4.27
C GLN A 446 13.54 -3.45 5.21
N ALA A 447 13.63 -3.25 6.51
CA ALA A 447 13.08 -4.18 7.51
C ALA A 447 11.55 -4.07 7.69
N MET A 448 10.87 -3.20 6.95
CA MET A 448 9.44 -3.04 7.06
C MET A 448 8.70 -4.12 6.26
N GLN A 449 7.81 -4.84 6.94
CA GLN A 449 6.80 -5.67 6.29
C GLN A 449 5.44 -4.97 6.40
N HIS A 450 4.98 -4.39 5.29
CA HIS A 450 3.63 -3.85 5.15
C HIS A 450 2.87 -4.73 4.17
N GLY A 451 2.19 -5.68 4.72
CA GLY A 451 1.51 -6.79 4.10
C GLY A 451 0.95 -7.69 5.18
N GLY A 452 0.59 -8.91 4.87
CA GLY A 452 0.08 -9.88 5.84
C GLY A 452 -0.65 -11.04 5.17
N PRO A 453 -1.07 -12.06 5.93
CA PRO A 453 -1.83 -13.17 5.39
C PRO A 453 -3.20 -12.73 4.85
N TYR A 454 -3.73 -13.49 3.91
CA TYR A 454 -5.09 -13.26 3.38
C TYR A 454 -6.12 -13.21 4.54
N PRO A 455 -7.08 -12.26 4.52
CA PRO A 455 -7.48 -11.37 3.42
C PRO A 455 -6.80 -9.99 3.40
N SER A 456 -5.84 -9.69 4.29
CA SER A 456 -5.19 -8.37 4.30
C SER A 456 -4.34 -8.12 3.06
N THR A 457 -3.76 -9.17 2.48
CA THR A 457 -3.13 -9.12 1.15
C THR A 457 -3.43 -10.39 0.35
N THR A 458 -3.16 -10.34 -0.95
CA THR A 458 -3.26 -11.51 -1.84
C THR A 458 -2.04 -12.42 -1.76
N ASP A 459 -0.87 -11.90 -1.31
CA ASP A 459 0.36 -12.68 -1.16
C ASP A 459 1.20 -12.18 0.02
N ALA A 460 1.21 -12.95 1.11
CA ALA A 460 1.90 -12.62 2.35
C ALA A 460 3.43 -12.61 2.27
N ARG A 461 4.02 -13.11 1.18
CA ARG A 461 5.49 -13.19 0.99
C ARG A 461 6.08 -11.82 0.67
N TYR A 462 5.27 -10.85 0.24
CA TYR A 462 5.72 -9.56 -0.24
C TYR A 462 5.21 -8.41 0.63
N THR A 463 5.91 -7.29 0.50
CA THR A 463 5.57 -6.02 1.16
C THR A 463 5.16 -4.97 0.13
N SER A 464 4.29 -4.02 0.50
CA SER A 464 3.96 -2.84 -0.32
C SER A 464 4.81 -1.61 0.05
N VAL A 465 5.57 -1.65 1.15
CA VAL A 465 6.39 -0.54 1.64
C VAL A 465 7.83 -0.99 1.85
N GLY A 466 8.78 -0.09 1.60
CA GLY A 466 10.20 -0.38 1.66
C GLY A 466 10.75 -0.88 0.34
N THR A 467 12.07 -1.10 0.28
CA THR A 467 12.77 -1.45 -0.96
C THR A 467 12.48 -2.87 -1.44
N ASP A 468 12.14 -3.77 -0.50
CA ASP A 468 11.85 -5.17 -0.83
C ASP A 468 10.53 -5.35 -1.61
N ALA A 469 9.71 -4.28 -1.70
CA ALA A 469 8.55 -4.24 -2.59
C ALA A 469 8.90 -4.45 -4.07
N ILE A 470 10.16 -4.26 -4.48
CA ILE A 470 10.66 -4.51 -5.84
C ILE A 470 10.54 -5.98 -6.25
N TYR A 471 10.66 -6.92 -5.30
CA TYR A 471 10.62 -8.36 -5.60
C TYR A 471 9.29 -8.85 -6.15
N ARG A 472 8.22 -8.09 -6.00
CA ARG A 472 6.92 -8.36 -6.62
C ARG A 472 6.98 -8.33 -8.16
N TRP A 473 7.90 -7.57 -8.71
CA TRP A 473 8.03 -7.29 -10.16
C TRP A 473 9.18 -8.04 -10.81
N LEU A 474 9.79 -8.97 -10.08
CA LEU A 474 10.95 -9.74 -10.52
C LEU A 474 10.66 -11.24 -10.49
N ARG A 475 11.29 -11.96 -11.41
CA ARG A 475 11.30 -13.43 -11.42
C ARG A 475 12.71 -13.97 -11.59
N PRO A 476 13.05 -15.15 -11.02
CA PRO A 476 14.34 -15.77 -11.26
C PRO A 476 14.45 -16.33 -12.69
N ILE A 477 15.70 -16.32 -13.19
CA ILE A 477 16.12 -17.06 -14.38
C ILE A 477 17.48 -17.70 -14.09
N SER A 478 17.67 -18.96 -14.54
CA SER A 478 18.94 -19.65 -14.48
C SER A 478 19.52 -19.83 -15.88
N PHE A 479 20.84 -19.65 -15.98
CA PHE A 479 21.66 -19.93 -17.16
C PHE A 479 22.51 -21.17 -16.85
N GLN A 480 22.45 -22.19 -17.69
CA GLN A 480 23.27 -23.38 -17.57
C GLN A 480 24.23 -23.46 -18.74
N ASP A 481 25.52 -23.64 -18.48
CA ASP A 481 26.61 -23.77 -19.47
C ASP A 481 26.55 -22.64 -20.54
N CYS A 482 26.16 -21.43 -20.12
CA CYS A 482 25.98 -20.29 -21.00
C CYS A 482 27.32 -19.73 -21.47
N PRO A 483 27.52 -19.47 -22.77
CA PRO A 483 28.71 -18.78 -23.25
C PRO A 483 28.90 -17.44 -22.50
N LYS A 484 30.14 -17.18 -22.05
CA LYS A 484 30.49 -16.04 -21.18
C LYS A 484 30.03 -14.68 -21.75
N ASN A 485 30.11 -14.51 -23.06
CA ASN A 485 29.73 -13.29 -23.78
C ASN A 485 28.20 -13.08 -23.88
N LEU A 486 27.41 -14.10 -23.55
CA LEU A 486 25.94 -14.02 -23.51
C LEU A 486 25.40 -13.85 -22.09
N LEU A 487 26.25 -13.97 -21.07
CA LEU A 487 25.84 -13.76 -19.69
C LEU A 487 25.55 -12.29 -19.41
N PRO A 488 24.50 -11.99 -18.67
CA PRO A 488 24.26 -10.62 -18.18
C PRO A 488 25.42 -10.19 -17.24
N LEU A 489 25.64 -8.87 -17.15
CA LEU A 489 26.81 -8.29 -16.47
C LEU A 489 26.99 -8.77 -15.02
N GLU A 490 25.90 -8.93 -14.29
CA GLU A 490 25.90 -9.41 -12.89
C GLU A 490 26.37 -10.86 -12.74
N LEU A 491 26.34 -11.65 -13.81
CA LEU A 491 26.73 -13.06 -13.81
C LEU A 491 28.07 -13.32 -14.48
N GLN A 492 28.74 -12.28 -15.02
CA GLN A 492 30.09 -12.43 -15.65
C GLN A 492 31.18 -12.68 -14.59
N ASP A 493 32.21 -13.41 -14.96
CA ASP A 493 33.28 -13.84 -14.04
C ASP A 493 33.96 -12.66 -13.32
N ASP A 494 34.26 -11.59 -14.05
CA ASP A 494 34.98 -10.40 -13.59
C ASP A 494 34.16 -9.42 -12.74
N ASN A 495 32.82 -9.69 -12.55
CA ASN A 495 31.93 -8.83 -11.79
C ASN A 495 31.97 -7.34 -12.19
N PRO A 496 31.69 -6.98 -13.44
CA PRO A 496 31.89 -5.61 -13.94
C PRO A 496 30.99 -4.59 -13.23
N LEU A 497 29.93 -5.04 -12.57
CA LEU A 497 29.06 -4.17 -11.75
C LEU A 497 29.61 -3.92 -10.33
N GLY A 498 30.58 -4.72 -9.86
CA GLY A 498 31.17 -4.64 -8.52
C GLY A 498 30.14 -4.90 -7.41
N ILE A 499 29.07 -5.64 -7.69
CA ILE A 499 27.98 -5.93 -6.76
C ILE A 499 28.24 -7.18 -5.94
N LEU A 500 27.56 -7.29 -4.79
CA LEU A 500 27.60 -8.49 -3.96
C LEU A 500 26.85 -9.62 -4.67
N ARG A 501 27.48 -10.80 -4.76
CA ARG A 501 26.91 -12.01 -5.35
C ARG A 501 27.32 -13.24 -4.55
N SER A 502 26.58 -14.33 -4.68
CA SER A 502 26.90 -15.62 -4.06
C SER A 502 27.63 -16.48 -5.05
N ILE A 503 28.85 -16.96 -4.69
CA ILE A 503 29.62 -17.94 -5.46
C ILE A 503 29.78 -19.15 -4.57
N ASP A 504 29.26 -20.31 -4.99
CA ASP A 504 29.29 -21.58 -4.23
C ASP A 504 28.90 -21.40 -2.76
N GLY A 505 27.84 -20.61 -2.52
CA GLY A 505 27.31 -20.30 -1.20
C GLY A 505 28.04 -19.16 -0.44
N HIS A 506 29.13 -18.62 -0.95
CA HIS A 506 29.89 -17.54 -0.32
C HIS A 506 29.59 -16.18 -0.92
N LEU A 507 29.20 -15.21 -0.07
CA LEU A 507 28.98 -13.84 -0.49
C LEU A 507 30.29 -13.11 -0.77
N THR A 508 30.43 -12.54 -1.96
CA THR A 508 31.66 -11.87 -2.39
C THR A 508 31.39 -10.81 -3.47
N LYS A 509 32.28 -9.82 -3.56
CA LYS A 509 32.40 -8.88 -4.69
C LYS A 509 33.55 -9.20 -5.64
N LYS A 510 34.33 -10.22 -5.33
CA LYS A 510 35.49 -10.61 -6.15
C LYS A 510 35.05 -11.23 -7.47
N SER A 511 35.95 -11.27 -8.44
CA SER A 511 35.87 -12.11 -9.64
C SER A 511 35.86 -13.60 -9.26
N LEU A 512 35.37 -14.42 -10.19
CA LEU A 512 35.38 -15.88 -10.08
C LEU A 512 36.81 -16.40 -10.23
#